data_331a7029efad3c7fc81dfcf385b085da
#
_entry.id   331a7029efad3c7fc81dfcf385b085da
#
_cell.length_a   1.000
_cell.length_b   1.000
_cell.length_c   1.000
_cell.angle_alpha   90.00
_cell.angle_beta   90.00
_cell.angle_gamma   90.00
#
_symmetry.space_group_name_H-M   'P 1'
#
loop_
_entity.id
_entity.type
_entity.pdbx_description
1 polymer ?
#
loop_
_entity_poly.entity_id
_entity_poly.type
_entity_poly.pdbx_seq_one_letter_code
_entity_poly.pdbx_strand_id
1 'polypeptide(L)'
;MTWVLKNVHLPLKNVHLPLTRFLLNVRDWLYVEDHCKAIDLIIHKGRVGEVYNVGGHNEKQNIEIVKIICKELGKPESLITHVGDRKGHDMRYAIDPTKIHNELGWLPETKFEDGIKKTIQWYLDNREWWETIISGEYQNYYEKMYSNR
;
A
#
# COMPACT_ATOMS: atom_id res chain seq x y z
N MET A 1 1.26 -0.94 1.67
CA MET A 1 0.78 -1.16 0.30
C MET A 1 0.04 -2.47 0.09
N THR A 2 0.40 -3.52 0.77
CA THR A 2 -0.16 -4.89 0.65
C THR A 2 -1.67 -5.00 0.95
N TRP A 3 -2.27 -4.08 1.68
CA TRP A 3 -3.66 -4.20 2.14
C TRP A 3 -4.71 -3.74 1.12
N VAL A 4 -4.42 -2.69 0.35
CA VAL A 4 -5.36 -2.20 -0.69
C VAL A 4 -5.50 -3.23 -1.82
N LEU A 5 -4.42 -3.93 -2.16
CA LEU A 5 -4.41 -4.90 -3.25
C LEU A 5 -4.92 -6.29 -2.84
N LYS A 6 -4.98 -6.62 -1.55
CA LYS A 6 -5.60 -7.87 -1.06
C LYS A 6 -7.09 -7.97 -1.37
N ASN A 7 -7.76 -6.85 -1.59
CA ASN A 7 -9.19 -6.81 -1.87
C ASN A 7 -9.52 -6.55 -3.35
N VAL A 8 -8.50 -6.46 -4.20
CA VAL A 8 -8.69 -6.40 -5.66
C VAL A 8 -8.62 -7.82 -6.20
N HIS A 9 -9.69 -8.59 -6.00
CA HIS A 9 -9.89 -9.85 -6.71
C HIS A 9 -10.09 -9.53 -8.21
N LEU A 10 -9.18 -9.96 -9.05
CA LEU A 10 -9.42 -10.07 -10.49
C LEU A 10 -9.95 -11.49 -10.78
N PRO A 11 -11.20 -11.68 -11.22
CA PRO A 11 -12.14 -10.70 -11.74
C PRO A 11 -12.81 -9.91 -10.61
N LEU A 12 -12.69 -8.57 -10.69
CA LEU A 12 -13.16 -7.61 -9.70
C LEU A 12 -14.66 -7.78 -9.41
N LYS A 13 -15.00 -8.62 -8.45
CA LYS A 13 -16.31 -8.64 -7.82
C LYS A 13 -16.18 -7.86 -6.52
N ASN A 14 -16.59 -6.61 -6.52
CA ASN A 14 -16.68 -5.69 -5.38
C ASN A 14 -15.37 -5.50 -4.56
N VAL A 15 -14.83 -4.31 -4.59
CA VAL A 15 -13.77 -3.87 -3.67
C VAL A 15 -14.45 -3.49 -2.36
N HIS A 16 -14.34 -4.33 -1.32
CA HIS A 16 -14.87 -4.01 0.01
C HIS A 16 -13.92 -3.09 0.76
N LEU A 17 -14.37 -1.87 1.03
CA LEU A 17 -13.64 -0.88 1.82
C LEU A 17 -14.40 -0.56 3.11
N PRO A 18 -13.72 -0.36 4.25
CA PRO A 18 -14.38 0.02 5.51
C PRO A 18 -15.13 1.35 5.40
N LEU A 19 -16.22 1.49 6.17
CA LEU A 19 -17.15 2.63 6.13
C LEU A 19 -16.46 3.99 6.36
N THR A 20 -16.84 4.96 5.55
CA THR A 20 -16.65 6.42 5.54
C THR A 20 -15.37 6.98 6.19
N ARG A 21 -15.01 6.63 7.42
CA ARG A 21 -13.85 7.19 8.12
C ARG A 21 -12.52 6.63 7.60
N PHE A 22 -12.46 5.35 7.25
CA PHE A 22 -11.25 4.69 6.69
C PHE A 22 -10.86 5.24 5.31
N LEU A 23 -11.84 5.63 4.51
CA LEU A 23 -11.59 6.17 3.16
C LEU A 23 -10.88 7.51 3.19
N LEU A 24 -11.10 8.29 4.26
CA LEU A 24 -10.47 9.59 4.49
C LEU A 24 -9.13 9.47 5.21
N ASN A 25 -8.75 8.26 5.64
CA ASN A 25 -7.46 8.05 6.27
C ASN A 25 -6.34 8.34 5.29
N VAL A 26 -5.40 9.15 5.74
CA VAL A 26 -4.23 9.56 4.95
C VAL A 26 -3.08 8.60 5.21
N ARG A 27 -2.38 8.21 4.16
CA ARG A 27 -1.15 7.42 4.22
C ARG A 27 -0.08 8.08 3.37
N ASP A 28 1.16 7.91 3.76
CA ASP A 28 2.30 8.27 2.93
C ASP A 28 2.62 7.09 2.00
N TRP A 29 2.52 7.35 0.70
CA TRP A 29 2.64 6.34 -0.35
C TRP A 29 4.03 6.40 -0.99
N LEU A 30 4.77 5.32 -0.88
CA LEU A 30 6.13 5.19 -1.39
C LEU A 30 6.22 4.03 -2.38
N TYR A 31 6.88 4.26 -3.51
CA TYR A 31 7.12 3.21 -4.48
C TYR A 31 8.09 2.17 -3.92
N VAL A 32 7.81 0.89 -4.19
CA VAL A 32 8.52 -0.22 -3.54
C VAL A 32 10.02 -0.24 -3.81
N GLU A 33 10.45 0.09 -5.03
CA GLU A 33 11.88 0.12 -5.36
C GLU A 33 12.62 1.24 -4.62
N ASP A 34 12.00 2.42 -4.45
CA ASP A 34 12.59 3.49 -3.66
C ASP A 34 12.69 3.11 -2.18
N HIS A 35 11.70 2.37 -1.66
CA HIS A 35 11.77 1.81 -0.30
C HIS A 35 12.92 0.79 -0.18
N CYS A 36 13.07 -0.11 -1.15
CA CYS A 36 14.17 -1.07 -1.15
C CYS A 36 15.54 -0.38 -1.22
N LYS A 37 15.69 0.67 -2.02
CA LYS A 37 16.91 1.49 -2.07
C LYS A 37 17.22 2.15 -0.73
N ALA A 38 16.19 2.64 -0.01
CA ALA A 38 16.39 3.19 1.33
C ALA A 38 16.90 2.14 2.31
N ILE A 39 16.30 0.94 2.30
CA ILE A 39 16.73 -0.17 3.17
C ILE A 39 18.18 -0.57 2.86
N ASP A 40 18.50 -0.76 1.59
CA ASP A 40 19.87 -1.10 1.14
C ASP A 40 20.88 -0.05 1.60
N LEU A 41 20.56 1.23 1.42
CA LEU A 41 21.40 2.34 1.86
C LEU A 41 21.60 2.35 3.37
N ILE A 42 20.55 2.12 4.16
CA ILE A 42 20.64 2.05 5.63
C ILE A 42 21.53 0.89 6.08
N ILE A 43 21.38 -0.28 5.46
CA ILE A 43 22.20 -1.46 5.78
C ILE A 43 23.69 -1.19 5.54
N HIS A 44 24.05 -0.49 4.46
CA HIS A 44 25.44 -0.27 4.08
C HIS A 44 26.07 0.99 4.66
N LYS A 45 25.28 2.03 4.95
CA LYS A 45 25.80 3.35 5.35
C LYS A 45 25.13 3.93 6.59
N GLY A 46 24.08 3.31 7.11
CA GLY A 46 23.42 3.75 8.33
C GLY A 46 24.31 3.60 9.55
N ARG A 47 24.11 4.46 10.54
CA ARG A 47 24.82 4.33 11.83
C ARG A 47 24.18 3.24 12.67
N VAL A 48 25.01 2.37 13.23
CA VAL A 48 24.55 1.28 14.09
C VAL A 48 23.84 1.83 15.34
N GLY A 49 22.68 1.27 15.66
CA GLY A 49 21.86 1.69 16.79
C GLY A 49 20.91 2.87 16.51
N GLU A 50 20.95 3.45 15.30
CA GLU A 50 20.07 4.54 14.91
C GLU A 50 18.80 4.06 14.19
N VAL A 51 17.74 4.86 14.28
CA VAL A 51 16.47 4.63 13.61
C VAL A 51 16.30 5.65 12.48
N TYR A 52 15.89 5.19 11.31
CA TYR A 52 15.61 6.01 10.16
C TYR A 52 14.16 5.83 9.73
N ASN A 53 13.42 6.94 9.63
CA ASN A 53 12.11 6.95 9.00
C ASN A 53 12.27 7.02 7.48
N VAL A 54 11.50 6.21 6.77
CA VAL A 54 11.48 6.18 5.29
C VAL A 54 10.07 6.54 4.84
N GLY A 55 9.93 7.69 4.20
CA GLY A 55 8.66 8.23 3.73
C GLY A 55 8.75 8.82 2.33
N GLY A 56 7.62 8.91 1.64
CA GLY A 56 7.54 9.33 0.24
C GLY A 56 7.15 10.78 0.03
N HIS A 57 6.75 11.51 1.08
CA HIS A 57 6.09 12.82 0.99
C HIS A 57 4.86 12.82 0.05
N ASN A 58 4.22 11.67 -0.10
CA ASN A 58 3.06 11.45 -0.97
C ASN A 58 1.81 11.13 -0.14
N GLU A 59 1.43 12.04 0.74
CA GLU A 59 0.24 11.87 1.56
C GLU A 59 -1.02 11.97 0.71
N LYS A 60 -1.77 10.86 0.64
CA LYS A 60 -3.06 10.79 -0.06
C LYS A 60 -4.05 9.97 0.75
N GLN A 61 -5.33 10.28 0.59
CA GLN A 61 -6.40 9.50 1.18
C GLN A 61 -6.53 8.13 0.51
N ASN A 62 -6.92 7.13 1.27
CA ASN A 62 -7.12 5.78 0.72
C ASN A 62 -8.13 5.77 -0.43
N ILE A 63 -9.20 6.58 -0.35
CA ILE A 63 -10.20 6.67 -1.42
C ILE A 63 -9.61 7.19 -2.73
N GLU A 64 -8.68 8.14 -2.68
CA GLU A 64 -8.01 8.67 -3.88
C GLU A 64 -7.23 7.55 -4.59
N ILE A 65 -6.51 6.73 -3.80
CA ILE A 65 -5.76 5.59 -4.35
C ILE A 65 -6.68 4.59 -5.04
N VAL A 66 -7.81 4.24 -4.40
CA VAL A 66 -8.75 3.27 -4.97
C VAL A 66 -9.38 3.81 -6.26
N LYS A 67 -9.73 5.09 -6.31
CA LYS A 67 -10.25 5.74 -7.53
C LYS A 67 -9.21 5.74 -8.65
N ILE A 68 -7.94 6.02 -8.33
CA ILE A 68 -6.85 5.93 -9.31
C ILE A 68 -6.72 4.51 -9.85
N ILE A 69 -6.77 3.49 -8.99
CA ILE A 69 -6.71 2.08 -9.41
C ILE A 69 -7.90 1.75 -10.32
N CYS A 70 -9.13 2.12 -9.95
CA CYS A 70 -10.30 1.91 -10.79
C CYS A 70 -10.13 2.55 -12.17
N LYS A 71 -9.67 3.80 -12.20
CA LYS A 71 -9.43 4.54 -13.45
C LYS A 71 -8.39 3.86 -14.34
N GLU A 72 -7.23 3.51 -13.79
CA GLU A 72 -6.14 2.88 -14.55
C GLU A 72 -6.53 1.49 -15.08
N LEU A 73 -7.41 0.78 -14.38
CA LEU A 73 -7.93 -0.52 -14.80
C LEU A 73 -9.19 -0.42 -15.69
N GLY A 74 -9.67 0.78 -16.02
CA GLY A 74 -10.90 0.99 -16.78
C GLY A 74 -12.14 0.43 -16.07
N LYS A 75 -12.19 0.47 -14.73
CA LYS A 75 -13.27 -0.06 -13.91
C LYS A 75 -14.11 1.06 -13.29
N PRO A 76 -15.43 0.85 -13.15
CA PRO A 76 -16.32 1.86 -12.57
C PRO A 76 -16.10 1.98 -11.04
N GLU A 77 -16.25 3.18 -10.52
CA GLU A 77 -16.20 3.45 -9.07
C GLU A 77 -17.32 2.75 -8.28
N SER A 78 -18.39 2.30 -8.94
CA SER A 78 -19.46 1.49 -8.32
C SER A 78 -18.98 0.15 -7.74
N LEU A 79 -17.77 -0.29 -8.07
CA LEU A 79 -17.11 -1.44 -7.44
C LEU A 79 -16.60 -1.13 -6.03
N ILE A 80 -16.54 0.15 -5.65
CA ILE A 80 -16.09 0.57 -4.32
C ILE A 80 -17.23 0.32 -3.32
N THR A 81 -17.02 -0.61 -2.40
CA THR A 81 -18.00 -0.93 -1.35
C THR A 81 -17.46 -0.47 0.01
N HIS A 82 -18.31 0.25 0.75
CA HIS A 82 -17.97 0.74 2.09
C HIS A 82 -18.27 -0.35 3.13
N VAL A 83 -17.29 -0.66 3.97
CA VAL A 83 -17.41 -1.62 5.08
C VAL A 83 -17.06 -0.96 6.42
N GLY A 84 -17.47 -1.57 7.54
CA GLY A 84 -17.20 -1.05 8.89
C GLY A 84 -15.70 -0.90 9.16
N ASP A 85 -15.31 0.19 9.82
CA ASP A 85 -13.92 0.43 10.21
C ASP A 85 -13.55 -0.35 11.49
N ARG A 86 -12.27 -0.69 11.62
CA ARG A 86 -11.75 -1.33 12.83
C ARG A 86 -11.53 -0.30 13.95
N LYS A 87 -11.70 -0.71 15.20
CA LYS A 87 -11.38 0.13 16.36
C LYS A 87 -9.88 0.45 16.42
N GLY A 88 -9.54 1.69 16.79
CA GLY A 88 -8.14 2.11 16.92
C GLY A 88 -7.40 2.32 15.58
N HIS A 89 -8.13 2.57 14.50
CA HIS A 89 -7.52 2.82 13.21
C HIS A 89 -7.03 4.27 13.11
N ASP A 90 -5.74 4.46 12.85
CA ASP A 90 -5.13 5.79 12.74
C ASP A 90 -5.67 6.55 11.54
N MET A 91 -6.04 7.82 11.78
CA MET A 91 -6.57 8.72 10.75
C MET A 91 -5.50 9.14 9.74
N ARG A 92 -4.26 9.34 10.19
CA ARG A 92 -3.16 9.81 9.35
C ARG A 92 -1.84 9.19 9.77
N TYR A 93 -1.10 8.70 8.80
CA TYR A 93 0.33 8.44 8.89
C TYR A 93 1.05 9.44 7.98
N ALA A 94 1.79 10.36 8.61
CA ALA A 94 2.73 11.25 7.96
C ALA A 94 4.12 10.87 8.47
N ILE A 95 5.03 10.62 7.55
CA ILE A 95 6.38 10.17 7.89
C ILE A 95 7.35 11.31 7.56
N ASP A 96 8.20 11.67 8.53
CA ASP A 96 9.28 12.63 8.32
C ASP A 96 10.59 11.89 8.01
N PRO A 97 11.05 11.91 6.74
CA PRO A 97 12.29 11.29 6.32
C PRO A 97 13.52 12.24 6.39
N THR A 98 13.41 13.37 7.06
CA THR A 98 14.49 14.40 7.10
C THR A 98 15.82 13.82 7.57
N LYS A 99 15.81 12.92 8.55
CA LYS A 99 17.05 12.33 9.07
C LYS A 99 17.78 11.46 8.03
N ILE A 100 17.07 10.58 7.35
CA ILE A 100 17.69 9.73 6.30
C ILE A 100 18.22 10.59 5.15
N HIS A 101 17.50 11.65 4.78
CA HIS A 101 17.98 12.59 3.77
C HIS A 101 19.26 13.28 4.21
N ASN A 102 19.28 13.89 5.39
CA ASN A 102 20.43 14.66 5.86
C ASN A 102 21.68 13.80 6.12
N GLU A 103 21.51 12.60 6.64
CA GLU A 103 22.62 11.74 7.01
C GLU A 103 23.10 10.83 5.88
N LEU A 104 22.19 10.35 5.03
CA LEU A 104 22.49 9.36 4.00
C LEU A 104 22.23 9.86 2.58
N GLY A 105 21.66 11.06 2.40
CA GLY A 105 21.37 11.65 1.10
C GLY A 105 20.19 11.01 0.35
N TRP A 106 19.39 10.15 1.01
CA TRP A 106 18.29 9.46 0.34
C TRP A 106 17.06 10.36 0.17
N LEU A 107 16.48 10.29 -1.02
CA LEU A 107 15.15 10.80 -1.37
C LEU A 107 14.47 9.81 -2.31
N PRO A 108 13.13 9.72 -2.30
CA PRO A 108 12.41 8.95 -3.30
C PRO A 108 12.60 9.56 -4.69
N GLU A 109 12.90 8.73 -5.67
CA GLU A 109 13.15 9.14 -7.06
C GLU A 109 11.88 9.03 -7.93
N THR A 110 10.97 8.13 -7.56
CA THR A 110 9.78 7.83 -8.33
C THR A 110 8.61 8.69 -7.89
N LYS A 111 8.06 9.50 -8.78
CA LYS A 111 6.83 10.25 -8.53
C LYS A 111 5.67 9.30 -8.26
N PHE A 112 4.73 9.71 -7.40
CA PHE A 112 3.58 8.88 -7.04
C PHE A 112 2.80 8.39 -8.26
N GLU A 113 2.52 9.27 -9.22
CA GLU A 113 1.73 8.99 -10.42
C GLU A 113 2.38 7.92 -11.31
N ASP A 114 3.70 7.87 -11.33
CA ASP A 114 4.45 6.86 -12.10
C ASP A 114 4.56 5.55 -11.30
N GLY A 115 4.83 5.64 -10.00
CA GLY A 115 4.95 4.49 -9.12
C GLY A 115 3.68 3.68 -9.00
N ILE A 116 2.51 4.34 -8.90
CA ILE A 116 1.23 3.63 -8.82
C ILE A 116 0.91 2.88 -10.12
N LYS A 117 1.20 3.47 -11.29
CA LYS A 117 1.00 2.82 -12.59
C LYS A 117 1.92 1.61 -12.75
N LYS A 118 3.21 1.76 -12.44
CA LYS A 118 4.17 0.64 -12.45
C LYS A 118 3.71 -0.49 -11.53
N THR A 119 3.20 -0.16 -10.36
CA THR A 119 2.69 -1.15 -9.41
C THR A 119 1.47 -1.89 -9.97
N ILE A 120 0.50 -1.17 -10.55
CA ILE A 120 -0.68 -1.77 -11.16
C ILE A 120 -0.26 -2.70 -12.31
N GLN A 121 0.61 -2.23 -13.19
CA GLN A 121 1.10 -3.01 -14.32
C GLN A 121 1.81 -4.28 -13.84
N TRP A 122 2.67 -4.17 -12.83
CA TRP A 122 3.35 -5.34 -12.26
C TRP A 122 2.35 -6.42 -11.79
N TYR A 123 1.25 -6.04 -11.14
CA TYR A 123 0.21 -6.99 -10.73
C TYR A 123 -0.51 -7.63 -11.92
N LEU A 124 -0.73 -6.88 -13.00
CA LEU A 124 -1.33 -7.42 -14.22
C LEU A 124 -0.40 -8.44 -14.90
N ASP A 125 0.90 -8.15 -14.95
CA ASP A 125 1.91 -8.99 -15.61
C ASP A 125 2.28 -10.23 -14.78
N ASN A 126 2.08 -10.19 -13.45
CA ASN A 126 2.46 -11.27 -12.54
C ASN A 126 1.24 -11.97 -11.92
N ARG A 127 0.23 -12.23 -12.72
CA ARG A 127 -1.04 -12.79 -12.28
C ARG A 127 -0.90 -14.14 -11.58
N GLU A 128 -0.14 -15.06 -12.16
CA GLU A 128 0.09 -16.40 -11.60
C GLU A 128 0.68 -16.32 -10.19
N TRP A 129 1.61 -15.40 -9.95
CA TRP A 129 2.26 -15.23 -8.64
C TRP A 129 1.27 -14.91 -7.54
N TRP A 130 0.38 -13.91 -7.72
CA TRP A 130 -0.55 -13.55 -6.68
C TRP A 130 -1.77 -14.47 -6.60
N GLU A 131 -2.20 -15.09 -7.73
CA GLU A 131 -3.25 -16.13 -7.72
C GLU A 131 -2.82 -17.35 -6.92
N THR A 132 -1.59 -17.79 -7.03
CA THR A 132 -1.03 -18.89 -6.22
C THR A 132 -1.11 -18.57 -4.72
N ILE A 133 -0.83 -17.32 -4.34
CA ILE A 133 -0.92 -16.89 -2.93
C ILE A 133 -2.37 -16.87 -2.43
N ILE A 134 -3.34 -16.50 -3.29
CA ILE A 134 -4.75 -16.32 -2.90
C ILE A 134 -5.51 -17.65 -2.93
N SER A 135 -5.15 -18.60 -3.78
CA SER A 135 -6.00 -19.73 -4.19
C SER A 135 -6.16 -20.87 -3.19
N GLY A 136 -5.49 -20.90 -2.03
CA GLY A 136 -5.66 -22.10 -1.22
C GLY A 136 -5.38 -21.95 0.29
N GLU A 137 -4.13 -22.01 0.69
CA GLU A 137 -3.76 -22.09 2.11
C GLU A 137 -3.97 -20.77 2.86
N TYR A 138 -3.92 -19.64 2.15
CA TYR A 138 -4.07 -18.33 2.77
C TYR A 138 -5.52 -18.03 3.22
N GLN A 139 -6.52 -18.55 2.51
CA GLN A 139 -7.93 -18.41 2.96
C GLN A 139 -8.16 -19.18 4.26
N ASN A 140 -7.64 -20.38 4.37
CA ASN A 140 -7.70 -21.17 5.60
C ASN A 140 -6.95 -20.51 6.76
N TYR A 141 -5.83 -19.85 6.50
CA TYR A 141 -5.08 -19.10 7.50
C TYR A 141 -5.85 -17.86 7.96
N TYR A 142 -6.47 -17.12 7.04
CA TYR A 142 -7.25 -15.92 7.35
C TYR A 142 -8.49 -16.28 8.20
N GLU A 143 -9.23 -17.31 7.83
CA GLU A 143 -10.37 -17.80 8.60
C GLU A 143 -9.97 -18.24 10.01
N LYS A 144 -8.87 -18.98 10.18
CA LYS A 144 -8.36 -19.39 11.49
C LYS A 144 -7.94 -18.24 12.38
N MET A 145 -7.39 -17.17 11.82
CA MET A 145 -6.88 -16.03 12.58
C MET A 145 -7.95 -14.98 12.92
N TYR A 146 -9.05 -14.91 12.15
CA TYR A 146 -10.03 -13.82 12.26
C TYR A 146 -11.48 -14.28 12.53
N SER A 147 -11.80 -15.58 12.41
CA SER A 147 -13.14 -16.11 12.68
C SER A 147 -13.55 -16.09 14.16
N ASN A 148 -12.61 -15.87 15.07
CA ASN A 148 -12.85 -15.83 16.53
C ASN A 148 -12.68 -14.41 17.13
N ARG A 149 -12.96 -13.35 16.36
CA ARG A 149 -12.94 -11.97 16.87
C ARG A 149 -14.26 -11.25 16.65
#